data_c3a922094271928340f1d1338f78b8e5
#
_entry.id   c3a922094271928340f1d1338f78b8e5
#
_cell.length_a   1.000
_cell.length_b   1.000
_cell.length_c   1.000
_cell.angle_alpha   90.00
_cell.angle_beta   90.00
_cell.angle_gamma   90.00
#
_symmetry.space_group_name_H-M   'P 1'
#
loop_
_entity.id
_entity.type
_entity.pdbx_description
1 polymer ?
#
loop_
_entity_poly.entity_id
_entity_poly.type
_entity_poly.pdbx_seq_one_letter_code
_entity_poly.pdbx_strand_id
1 'polypeptide(L)'
;MGLFPMAENRWPWRLHATYNETIELALNAIERVAKDHSVHNLHWFIDHAETITARNIDRIACLGGGIAIQHRMAYQGEYFIERYGAKAAEFTPPINRMLAAGVPVGAGTDATRVASYNPWVSLSWLVTGKTVGGTAMYPAENRLDRERALRLWTEANAWFSSESGRKGAIVPDQWADLAVLSADYFTVPDEEISGLSSVLTILGGKIVHGSDEYQDDDPPLPPAMPDWSPVRSRSDFLVRPGERRQTAHACVAHGPTRHSHDGAGFWGHLGCSCWAF
;
A
#
# COMPACT_ATOMS: atom_id res chain seq x y z
N MET A 1 -11.52 -23.55 7.19
CA MET A 1 -12.08 -24.22 6.00
C MET A 1 -11.60 -23.61 4.66
N GLY A 2 -11.41 -22.32 4.52
CA GLY A 2 -11.10 -21.68 3.22
C GLY A 2 -9.72 -21.97 2.60
N LEU A 3 -8.69 -22.24 3.39
CA LEU A 3 -7.32 -22.45 2.86
C LEU A 3 -7.10 -23.83 2.22
N PHE A 4 -7.83 -24.85 2.67
CA PHE A 4 -7.69 -26.21 2.17
C PHE A 4 -8.00 -26.33 0.66
N PRO A 5 -9.17 -25.85 0.18
CA PRO A 5 -9.45 -25.85 -1.26
C PRO A 5 -8.47 -25.03 -2.09
N MET A 6 -7.93 -23.94 -1.54
CA MET A 6 -6.94 -23.10 -2.25
C MET A 6 -5.64 -23.87 -2.46
N ALA A 7 -5.13 -24.53 -1.42
CA ALA A 7 -3.92 -25.33 -1.51
C ALA A 7 -4.09 -26.56 -2.41
N GLU A 8 -5.21 -27.27 -2.29
CA GLU A 8 -5.56 -28.44 -3.10
C GLU A 8 -5.63 -28.09 -4.60
N ASN A 9 -6.27 -26.96 -4.94
CA ASN A 9 -6.42 -26.51 -6.33
C ASN A 9 -5.23 -25.64 -6.81
N ARG A 10 -4.19 -25.48 -6.01
CA ARG A 10 -3.00 -24.71 -6.34
C ARG A 10 -3.31 -23.24 -6.66
N TRP A 11 -4.32 -22.65 -6.02
CA TRP A 11 -4.68 -21.25 -6.20
C TRP A 11 -3.82 -20.35 -5.33
N PRO A 12 -3.38 -19.18 -5.84
CA PRO A 12 -2.76 -18.17 -5.01
C PRO A 12 -3.79 -17.52 -4.07
N TRP A 13 -3.35 -17.02 -2.93
CA TRP A 13 -4.21 -16.24 -2.04
C TRP A 13 -3.44 -15.14 -1.32
N ARG A 14 -4.18 -14.14 -0.87
CA ARG A 14 -3.67 -13.09 0.02
C ARG A 14 -4.54 -13.02 1.27
N LEU A 15 -3.94 -12.58 2.36
CA LEU A 15 -4.61 -12.45 3.64
C LEU A 15 -4.25 -11.10 4.28
N HIS A 16 -5.28 -10.30 4.59
CA HIS A 16 -5.13 -9.10 5.41
C HIS A 16 -4.79 -9.51 6.86
N ALA A 17 -3.62 -9.13 7.35
CA ALA A 17 -3.22 -9.35 8.74
C ALA A 17 -2.18 -8.32 9.18
N THR A 18 -2.63 -7.36 9.98
CA THR A 18 -1.84 -6.22 10.46
C THR A 18 -1.01 -6.60 11.70
N TYR A 19 -1.64 -7.27 12.66
CA TYR A 19 -1.06 -7.56 13.97
C TYR A 19 -0.54 -8.99 14.06
N ASN A 20 0.53 -9.14 14.85
CA ASN A 20 1.23 -10.42 15.02
C ASN A 20 0.33 -11.57 15.45
N GLU A 21 -0.66 -11.31 16.32
CA GLU A 21 -1.60 -12.32 16.81
C GLU A 21 -2.45 -12.91 15.68
N THR A 22 -2.94 -12.05 14.78
CA THR A 22 -3.70 -12.49 13.60
C THR A 22 -2.81 -13.27 12.64
N ILE A 23 -1.57 -12.81 12.43
CA ILE A 23 -0.57 -13.47 11.60
C ILE A 23 -0.25 -14.87 12.17
N GLU A 24 -0.06 -14.98 13.47
CA GLU A 24 0.21 -16.26 14.13
C GLU A 24 -0.94 -17.26 13.95
N LEU A 25 -2.18 -16.80 14.11
CA LEU A 25 -3.37 -17.64 13.88
C LEU A 25 -3.46 -18.10 12.42
N ALA A 26 -3.17 -17.21 11.48
CA ALA A 26 -3.15 -17.53 10.05
C ALA A 26 -2.06 -18.57 9.74
N LEU A 27 -0.85 -18.36 10.23
CA LEU A 27 0.27 -19.29 10.03
C LEU A 27 -0.01 -20.66 10.64
N ASN A 28 -0.64 -20.72 11.82
CA ASN A 28 -1.07 -22.00 12.42
C ASN A 28 -2.06 -22.75 11.53
N ALA A 29 -2.92 -22.02 10.81
CA ALA A 29 -3.85 -22.63 9.85
C ALA A 29 -3.12 -23.08 8.58
N ILE A 30 -2.20 -22.28 8.05
CA ILE A 30 -1.41 -22.60 6.85
C ILE A 30 -0.52 -23.83 7.12
N GLU A 31 0.14 -23.90 8.27
CA GLU A 31 0.98 -25.05 8.66
C GLU A 31 0.18 -26.35 8.79
N ARG A 32 -1.09 -26.26 9.23
CA ARG A 32 -1.97 -27.46 9.24
C ARG A 32 -2.28 -27.93 7.82
N VAL A 33 -2.57 -27.01 6.91
CA VAL A 33 -2.82 -27.32 5.49
C VAL A 33 -1.55 -27.85 4.82
N ALA A 34 -0.39 -27.29 5.18
CA ALA A 34 0.89 -27.69 4.62
C ALA A 34 1.32 -29.13 4.93
N LYS A 35 0.67 -29.79 5.91
CA LYS A 35 0.89 -31.22 6.19
C LYS A 35 0.35 -32.13 5.10
N ASP A 36 -0.74 -31.72 4.45
CA ASP A 36 -1.44 -32.53 3.46
C ASP A 36 -1.24 -32.01 2.04
N HIS A 37 -1.05 -30.68 1.89
CA HIS A 37 -0.90 -30.00 0.60
C HIS A 37 0.25 -29.02 0.63
N SER A 38 1.22 -29.17 -0.28
CA SER A 38 2.32 -28.20 -0.38
C SER A 38 1.79 -26.80 -0.68
N VAL A 39 2.18 -25.84 0.17
CA VAL A 39 1.85 -24.41 0.00
C VAL A 39 2.97 -23.62 -0.69
N HIS A 40 4.11 -24.25 -0.97
CA HIS A 40 5.21 -23.63 -1.70
C HIS A 40 4.82 -23.33 -3.15
N ASN A 41 5.33 -22.22 -3.67
CA ASN A 41 5.08 -21.77 -5.04
C ASN A 41 3.59 -21.51 -5.37
N LEU A 42 2.79 -21.19 -4.37
CA LEU A 42 1.40 -20.78 -4.55
C LEU A 42 1.25 -19.25 -4.61
N HIS A 43 2.35 -18.51 -4.43
CA HIS A 43 2.33 -17.04 -4.35
C HIS A 43 1.30 -16.51 -3.35
N TRP A 44 1.18 -17.18 -2.20
CA TRP A 44 0.39 -16.66 -1.11
C TRP A 44 1.17 -15.62 -0.31
N PHE A 45 0.48 -14.64 0.23
CA PHE A 45 1.13 -13.59 1.00
C PHE A 45 0.21 -12.94 2.04
N ILE A 46 0.84 -12.25 2.98
CA ILE A 46 0.18 -11.47 4.02
C ILE A 46 0.32 -10.00 3.68
N ASP A 47 -0.81 -9.28 3.71
CA ASP A 47 -0.83 -7.83 3.62
C ASP A 47 -0.55 -7.20 4.98
N HIS A 48 0.17 -6.08 4.98
CA HIS A 48 0.52 -5.20 6.10
C HIS A 48 1.64 -5.74 6.99
N ALA A 49 1.39 -6.77 7.78
CA ALA A 49 2.37 -7.39 8.69
C ALA A 49 3.10 -6.38 9.60
N GLU A 50 2.41 -5.32 10.07
CA GLU A 50 3.04 -4.17 10.73
C GLU A 50 3.74 -4.56 12.04
N THR A 51 3.11 -5.39 12.87
CA THR A 51 3.71 -5.79 14.16
C THR A 51 4.25 -7.22 14.16
N ILE A 52 4.58 -7.76 13.00
CA ILE A 52 5.06 -9.14 12.86
C ILE A 52 6.35 -9.38 13.63
N THR A 53 6.45 -10.51 14.32
CA THR A 53 7.67 -10.93 15.01
C THR A 53 8.65 -11.63 14.08
N ALA A 54 9.94 -11.63 14.46
CA ALA A 54 10.99 -12.36 13.73
C ALA A 54 10.64 -13.84 13.54
N ARG A 55 10.08 -14.49 14.58
CA ARG A 55 9.63 -15.89 14.51
C ARG A 55 8.60 -16.10 13.40
N ASN A 56 7.62 -15.21 13.28
CA ASN A 56 6.58 -15.36 12.26
C ASN A 56 7.09 -15.03 10.86
N ILE A 57 8.08 -14.12 10.73
CA ILE A 57 8.80 -13.91 9.47
C ILE A 57 9.50 -15.20 9.03
N ASP A 58 10.23 -15.87 9.92
CA ASP A 58 10.93 -17.13 9.62
C ASP A 58 9.92 -18.24 9.21
N ARG A 59 8.74 -18.29 9.84
CA ARG A 59 7.67 -19.23 9.44
C ARG A 59 7.15 -18.95 8.02
N ILE A 60 6.95 -17.66 7.67
CA ILE A 60 6.55 -17.27 6.31
C ILE A 60 7.61 -17.70 5.30
N ALA A 61 8.90 -17.44 5.59
CA ALA A 61 10.00 -17.86 4.73
C ALA A 61 10.03 -19.40 4.53
N CYS A 62 9.91 -20.15 5.62
CA CYS A 62 9.86 -21.62 5.57
C CYS A 62 8.70 -22.18 4.77
N LEU A 63 7.55 -21.49 4.76
CA LEU A 63 6.36 -21.89 4.04
C LEU A 63 6.29 -21.37 2.60
N GLY A 64 7.27 -20.56 2.17
CA GLY A 64 7.34 -19.98 0.83
C GLY A 64 6.30 -18.89 0.57
N GLY A 65 5.88 -18.19 1.61
CA GLY A 65 4.96 -17.05 1.51
C GLY A 65 5.67 -15.73 1.31
N GLY A 66 4.90 -14.67 0.97
CA GLY A 66 5.35 -13.30 0.82
C GLY A 66 4.73 -12.33 1.83
N ILE A 67 5.21 -11.10 1.85
CA ILE A 67 4.68 -10.00 2.65
C ILE A 67 4.54 -8.76 1.76
N ALA A 68 3.32 -8.22 1.66
CA ALA A 68 3.04 -6.96 0.99
C ALA A 68 2.88 -5.85 2.03
N ILE A 69 3.89 -4.98 2.14
CA ILE A 69 3.86 -3.86 3.09
C ILE A 69 3.18 -2.63 2.48
N GLN A 70 2.59 -1.80 3.33
CA GLN A 70 2.01 -0.51 2.97
C GLN A 70 2.54 0.57 3.91
N HIS A 71 2.55 1.82 3.43
CA HIS A 71 3.12 2.94 4.18
C HIS A 71 2.16 3.59 5.17
N ARG A 72 1.29 2.78 5.77
CA ARG A 72 0.34 3.27 6.78
C ARG A 72 1.03 3.95 7.96
N MET A 73 2.20 3.46 8.37
CA MET A 73 2.98 4.06 9.47
C MET A 73 3.55 5.44 9.13
N ALA A 74 3.65 5.81 7.85
CA ALA A 74 3.96 7.20 7.48
C ALA A 74 2.88 8.18 7.97
N TYR A 75 1.64 7.73 8.13
CA TYR A 75 0.50 8.54 8.58
C TYR A 75 0.10 8.28 10.03
N GLN A 76 0.25 7.06 10.50
CA GLN A 76 -0.21 6.65 11.83
C GLN A 76 0.93 6.45 12.82
N GLY A 77 2.17 6.71 12.42
CA GLY A 77 3.35 6.47 13.25
C GLY A 77 3.33 7.25 14.56
N GLU A 78 2.89 8.52 14.55
CA GLU A 78 2.80 9.31 15.77
C GLU A 78 1.79 8.74 16.76
N TYR A 79 0.61 8.30 16.30
CA TYR A 79 -0.39 7.63 17.14
C TYR A 79 0.10 6.28 17.66
N PHE A 80 0.87 5.58 16.84
CA PHE A 80 1.48 4.31 17.26
C PHE A 80 2.52 4.54 18.38
N ILE A 81 3.37 5.56 18.21
CA ILE A 81 4.36 5.96 19.22
C ILE A 81 3.69 6.40 20.52
N GLU A 82 2.64 7.23 20.44
CA GLU A 82 1.89 7.67 21.59
C GLU A 82 1.30 6.50 22.38
N ARG A 83 0.77 5.51 21.67
CA ARG A 83 0.08 4.37 22.28
C ARG A 83 1.01 3.27 22.80
N TYR A 84 2.06 2.96 22.06
CA TYR A 84 2.92 1.79 22.29
C TYR A 84 4.37 2.15 22.61
N GLY A 85 4.73 3.43 22.53
CA GLY A 85 6.07 3.93 22.77
C GLY A 85 6.98 3.88 21.54
N ALA A 86 7.99 4.76 21.52
CA ALA A 86 8.92 4.90 20.40
C ALA A 86 9.66 3.58 20.08
N LYS A 87 10.05 2.83 21.13
CA LYS A 87 10.77 1.56 20.96
C LYS A 87 9.97 0.51 20.17
N ALA A 88 8.66 0.44 20.37
CA ALA A 88 7.78 -0.45 19.62
C ALA A 88 7.64 -0.04 18.14
N ALA A 89 7.79 1.26 17.85
CA ALA A 89 7.65 1.79 16.51
C ALA A 89 8.89 1.58 15.60
N GLU A 90 10.07 1.41 16.19
CA GLU A 90 11.36 1.31 15.45
C GLU A 90 11.35 0.25 14.35
N PHE A 91 10.63 -0.85 14.57
CA PHE A 91 10.55 -2.00 13.66
C PHE A 91 9.09 -2.37 13.32
N THR A 92 8.27 -1.36 13.05
CA THR A 92 6.85 -1.54 12.70
C THR A 92 6.53 -0.96 11.33
N PRO A 93 6.59 -1.79 10.25
CA PRO A 93 7.07 -3.18 10.18
C PRO A 93 8.59 -3.33 10.14
N PRO A 94 9.15 -4.52 10.48
CA PRO A 94 10.58 -4.79 10.48
C PRO A 94 11.09 -5.17 9.09
N ILE A 95 11.13 -4.20 8.16
CA ILE A 95 11.34 -4.43 6.72
C ILE A 95 12.66 -5.13 6.41
N ASN A 96 13.77 -4.63 6.96
CA ASN A 96 15.07 -5.24 6.70
C ASN A 96 15.17 -6.66 7.27
N ARG A 97 14.46 -6.97 8.36
CA ARG A 97 14.40 -8.35 8.87
C ARG A 97 13.63 -9.29 7.94
N MET A 98 12.56 -8.79 7.30
CA MET A 98 11.82 -9.57 6.29
C MET A 98 12.70 -9.89 5.09
N LEU A 99 13.40 -8.89 4.56
CA LEU A 99 14.33 -9.05 3.44
C LEU A 99 15.50 -9.99 3.78
N ALA A 100 16.09 -9.85 4.98
CA ALA A 100 17.17 -10.70 5.45
C ALA A 100 16.76 -12.17 5.63
N ALA A 101 15.48 -12.43 5.88
CA ALA A 101 14.94 -13.80 5.93
C ALA A 101 14.69 -14.41 4.55
N GLY A 102 14.89 -13.68 3.47
CA GLY A 102 14.61 -14.12 2.11
C GLY A 102 13.12 -14.20 1.76
N VAL A 103 12.25 -13.53 2.55
CA VAL A 103 10.83 -13.44 2.23
C VAL A 103 10.66 -12.51 1.04
N PRO A 104 9.87 -12.86 0.02
CA PRO A 104 9.43 -11.92 -1.01
C PRO A 104 8.66 -10.76 -0.36
N VAL A 105 9.20 -9.54 -0.47
CA VAL A 105 8.57 -8.32 0.07
C VAL A 105 8.27 -7.37 -1.09
N GLY A 106 7.04 -6.87 -1.15
CA GLY A 106 6.62 -5.82 -2.07
C GLY A 106 6.00 -4.66 -1.31
N ALA A 107 6.00 -3.48 -1.91
CA ALA A 107 5.43 -2.28 -1.33
C ALA A 107 4.22 -1.79 -2.12
N GLY A 108 3.23 -1.24 -1.41
CA GLY A 108 2.01 -0.68 -1.98
C GLY A 108 1.46 0.45 -1.12
N THR A 109 0.35 1.07 -1.53
CA THR A 109 -0.26 2.18 -0.80
C THR A 109 -1.39 1.78 0.11
N ASP A 110 -2.20 0.79 -0.27
CA ASP A 110 -3.51 0.51 0.33
C ASP A 110 -4.43 1.75 0.37
N ALA A 111 -4.25 2.61 -0.65
CA ALA A 111 -5.01 3.86 -0.77
C ALA A 111 -6.47 3.56 -1.12
N THR A 112 -7.36 4.46 -0.76
CA THR A 112 -7.20 5.83 -0.25
C THR A 112 -7.67 5.99 1.19
N ARG A 113 -8.04 4.89 1.84
CA ARG A 113 -8.67 4.93 3.17
C ARG A 113 -7.67 5.25 4.28
N VAL A 114 -6.47 4.65 4.23
CA VAL A 114 -5.52 4.66 5.36
C VAL A 114 -4.23 5.42 5.04
N ALA A 115 -3.99 5.72 3.77
CA ALA A 115 -2.79 6.38 3.31
C ALA A 115 -3.03 7.09 1.96
N SER A 116 -2.11 7.94 1.53
CA SER A 116 -2.12 8.51 0.19
C SER A 116 -1.91 7.44 -0.89
N TYR A 117 -2.51 7.64 -2.06
CA TYR A 117 -2.21 6.85 -3.25
C TYR A 117 -0.84 7.17 -3.86
N ASN A 118 -0.18 8.24 -3.41
CA ASN A 118 1.09 8.70 -3.95
C ASN A 118 2.25 7.75 -3.56
N PRO A 119 2.88 7.05 -4.52
CA PRO A 119 3.96 6.11 -4.25
C PRO A 119 5.22 6.82 -3.70
N TRP A 120 5.43 8.08 -4.03
CA TRP A 120 6.62 8.84 -3.61
C TRP A 120 6.62 9.11 -2.10
N VAL A 121 5.45 9.25 -1.49
CA VAL A 121 5.32 9.32 -0.02
C VAL A 121 5.77 8.00 0.61
N SER A 122 5.42 6.87 0.01
CA SER A 122 5.89 5.57 0.49
C SER A 122 7.39 5.39 0.33
N LEU A 123 7.94 5.78 -0.82
CA LEU A 123 9.39 5.74 -1.06
C LEU A 123 10.15 6.64 -0.08
N SER A 124 9.66 7.86 0.15
CA SER A 124 10.22 8.77 1.16
C SER A 124 10.23 8.13 2.55
N TRP A 125 9.12 7.51 2.96
CA TRP A 125 9.01 6.81 4.24
C TRP A 125 9.99 5.63 4.35
N LEU A 126 10.15 4.81 3.32
CA LEU A 126 11.07 3.68 3.31
C LEU A 126 12.54 4.11 3.44
N VAL A 127 12.90 5.25 2.82
CA VAL A 127 14.27 5.79 2.81
C VAL A 127 14.57 6.57 4.08
N THR A 128 13.67 7.47 4.49
CA THR A 128 13.91 8.37 5.62
C THR A 128 13.55 7.79 6.98
N GLY A 129 12.61 6.83 7.00
CA GLY A 129 12.05 6.30 8.25
C GLY A 129 11.20 7.31 9.01
N LYS A 130 10.74 8.41 8.35
CA LYS A 130 9.97 9.48 8.96
C LYS A 130 8.49 9.39 8.58
N THR A 131 7.64 9.82 9.50
CA THR A 131 6.22 10.08 9.21
C THR A 131 6.06 11.30 8.31
N VAL A 132 4.87 11.50 7.76
CA VAL A 132 4.53 12.72 7.00
C VAL A 132 4.57 13.98 7.88
N GLY A 133 4.39 13.83 9.20
CA GLY A 133 4.55 14.90 10.19
C GLY A 133 6.03 15.20 10.53
N GLY A 134 6.99 14.42 10.00
CA GLY A 134 8.41 14.63 10.20
C GLY A 134 9.01 13.87 11.41
N THR A 135 8.21 13.10 12.14
CA THR A 135 8.68 12.30 13.26
C THR A 135 9.56 11.14 12.79
N ALA A 136 10.80 11.08 13.29
CA ALA A 136 11.69 9.96 13.01
C ALA A 136 11.20 8.70 13.76
N MET A 137 10.81 7.69 13.00
CA MET A 137 10.30 6.41 13.50
C MET A 137 11.35 5.32 13.48
N TYR A 138 12.07 5.21 12.34
CA TYR A 138 12.94 4.07 12.10
C TYR A 138 14.41 4.41 12.33
N PRO A 139 15.13 3.56 13.08
CA PRO A 139 16.59 3.61 13.12
C PRO A 139 17.18 3.21 11.76
N ALA A 140 18.47 3.47 11.57
CA ALA A 140 19.16 3.17 10.31
C ALA A 140 19.01 1.71 9.88
N GLU A 141 18.95 0.80 10.84
CA GLU A 141 18.85 -0.65 10.62
C GLU A 141 17.50 -1.08 10.01
N ASN A 142 16.45 -0.22 10.09
CA ASN A 142 15.15 -0.50 9.50
C ASN A 142 14.80 0.44 8.33
N ARG A 143 15.75 1.24 7.86
CA ARG A 143 15.59 2.08 6.65
C ARG A 143 16.20 1.38 5.44
N LEU A 144 15.66 1.67 4.27
CA LEU A 144 16.18 1.16 3.01
C LEU A 144 17.02 2.23 2.31
N ASP A 145 18.05 1.81 1.56
CA ASP A 145 18.61 2.65 0.54
C ASP A 145 17.59 2.86 -0.61
N ARG A 146 17.84 3.88 -1.44
CA ARG A 146 16.92 4.29 -2.51
C ARG A 146 16.69 3.17 -3.53
N GLU A 147 17.72 2.41 -3.88
CA GLU A 147 17.60 1.33 -4.85
C GLU A 147 16.71 0.22 -4.30
N ARG A 148 16.94 -0.25 -3.07
CA ARG A 148 16.10 -1.28 -2.44
C ARG A 148 14.65 -0.81 -2.28
N ALA A 149 14.44 0.43 -1.84
CA ALA A 149 13.10 1.00 -1.72
C ALA A 149 12.37 1.01 -3.07
N LEU A 150 13.04 1.44 -4.14
CA LEU A 150 12.47 1.45 -5.49
C LEU A 150 12.18 0.04 -6.00
N ARG A 151 13.08 -0.93 -5.75
CA ARG A 151 12.85 -2.34 -6.14
C ARG A 151 11.63 -2.96 -5.48
N LEU A 152 11.30 -2.59 -4.23
CA LEU A 152 10.06 -3.06 -3.60
C LEU A 152 8.80 -2.53 -4.30
N TRP A 153 8.89 -1.37 -4.94
CA TRP A 153 7.79 -0.76 -5.70
C TRP A 153 7.67 -1.23 -7.14
N THR A 154 8.75 -1.78 -7.70
CA THR A 154 8.85 -2.17 -9.10
C THR A 154 9.01 -3.68 -9.25
N GLU A 155 10.24 -4.16 -9.35
CA GLU A 155 10.59 -5.54 -9.66
C GLU A 155 10.00 -6.56 -8.67
N ALA A 156 10.09 -6.27 -7.37
CA ALA A 156 9.62 -7.18 -6.34
C ALA A 156 8.11 -7.41 -6.39
N ASN A 157 7.34 -6.41 -6.81
CA ASN A 157 5.88 -6.54 -6.95
C ASN A 157 5.45 -7.54 -8.03
N ALA A 158 6.29 -7.81 -9.02
CA ALA A 158 5.99 -8.79 -10.05
C ALA A 158 5.83 -10.22 -9.49
N TRP A 159 6.46 -10.53 -8.35
CA TRP A 159 6.28 -11.82 -7.68
C TRP A 159 4.83 -12.02 -7.21
N PHE A 160 4.18 -10.98 -6.67
CA PHE A 160 2.83 -11.05 -6.10
C PHE A 160 1.75 -11.27 -7.16
N SER A 161 2.01 -10.85 -8.40
CA SER A 161 1.14 -11.08 -9.55
C SER A 161 1.55 -12.28 -10.41
N SER A 162 2.54 -13.07 -9.98
CA SER A 162 3.11 -14.19 -10.75
C SER A 162 3.66 -13.77 -12.11
N GLU A 163 4.24 -12.57 -12.18
CA GLU A 163 4.76 -11.94 -13.40
C GLU A 163 6.28 -11.61 -13.29
N SER A 164 6.98 -12.29 -12.40
CA SER A 164 8.43 -12.14 -12.26
C SER A 164 9.13 -12.34 -13.60
N GLY A 165 10.05 -11.43 -13.94
CA GLY A 165 10.76 -11.43 -15.22
C GLY A 165 9.96 -10.90 -16.41
N ARG A 166 8.71 -10.48 -16.22
CA ARG A 166 7.87 -9.90 -17.30
C ARG A 166 7.69 -8.39 -17.15
N LYS A 167 7.85 -7.86 -15.96
CA LYS A 167 7.70 -6.42 -15.65
C LYS A 167 8.52 -6.02 -14.44
N GLY A 168 8.64 -4.71 -14.23
CA GLY A 168 9.25 -4.11 -13.03
C GLY A 168 10.72 -3.74 -13.18
N ALA A 169 11.35 -4.05 -14.32
CA ALA A 169 12.72 -3.63 -14.63
C ALA A 169 12.80 -3.14 -16.08
N ILE A 170 13.74 -2.23 -16.35
CA ILE A 170 14.02 -1.72 -17.69
C ILE A 170 15.05 -2.64 -18.33
N VAL A 171 14.58 -3.77 -18.85
CA VAL A 171 15.39 -4.76 -19.55
C VAL A 171 14.65 -5.25 -20.80
N PRO A 172 15.36 -5.72 -21.86
CA PRO A 172 14.71 -6.30 -23.04
C PRO A 172 13.71 -7.40 -22.67
N ASP A 173 12.67 -7.53 -23.45
CA ASP A 173 11.59 -8.53 -23.34
C ASP A 173 10.66 -8.36 -22.13
N GLN A 174 10.81 -7.32 -21.33
CA GLN A 174 9.80 -6.94 -20.33
C GLN A 174 8.80 -5.93 -20.90
N TRP A 175 7.64 -5.84 -20.27
CA TRP A 175 6.63 -4.86 -20.63
C TRP A 175 7.15 -3.45 -20.43
N ALA A 176 6.84 -2.57 -21.38
CA ALA A 176 7.17 -1.16 -21.32
C ALA A 176 6.18 -0.43 -20.40
N ASP A 177 6.24 -0.72 -19.09
CA ASP A 177 5.56 -0.01 -18.03
C ASP A 177 6.58 0.94 -17.40
N LEU A 178 6.56 2.20 -17.81
CA LEU A 178 7.62 3.17 -17.54
C LEU A 178 7.05 4.47 -16.97
N ALA A 179 7.84 5.16 -16.15
CA ALA A 179 7.56 6.50 -15.69
C ALA A 179 8.80 7.38 -15.88
N VAL A 180 8.62 8.56 -16.50
CA VAL A 180 9.61 9.64 -16.45
C VAL A 180 9.24 10.53 -15.29
N LEU A 181 10.21 10.85 -14.44
CA LEU A 181 9.98 11.57 -13.19
C LEU A 181 10.28 13.06 -13.35
N SER A 182 9.62 13.89 -12.54
CA SER A 182 9.86 15.35 -12.48
C SER A 182 11.28 15.74 -12.06
N ALA A 183 12.00 14.85 -11.37
CA ALA A 183 13.40 14.99 -11.04
C ALA A 183 14.05 13.63 -10.79
N ASP A 184 15.38 13.57 -10.74
CA ASP A 184 16.12 12.33 -10.51
C ASP A 184 15.96 11.84 -9.05
N TYR A 185 15.20 10.77 -8.89
CA TYR A 185 14.94 10.10 -7.60
C TYR A 185 16.23 9.76 -6.82
N PHE A 186 17.32 9.44 -7.52
CA PHE A 186 18.56 9.02 -6.87
C PHE A 186 19.38 10.19 -6.33
N THR A 187 19.15 11.42 -6.81
CA THR A 187 19.97 12.59 -6.49
C THR A 187 19.23 13.71 -5.73
N VAL A 188 17.89 13.77 -5.80
CA VAL A 188 17.12 14.77 -5.04
C VAL A 188 17.37 14.60 -3.53
N PRO A 189 17.32 15.69 -2.72
CA PRO A 189 17.31 15.58 -1.26
C PRO A 189 16.24 14.62 -0.75
N ASP A 190 16.50 13.91 0.35
CA ASP A 190 15.55 12.92 0.90
C ASP A 190 14.17 13.55 1.21
N GLU A 191 14.13 14.80 1.62
CA GLU A 191 12.93 15.56 1.92
C GLU A 191 12.08 15.87 0.68
N GLU A 192 12.66 15.83 -0.51
CA GLU A 192 11.98 16.11 -1.78
C GLU A 192 11.42 14.87 -2.45
N ILE A 193 11.79 13.66 -2.00
CA ILE A 193 11.30 12.40 -2.59
C ILE A 193 9.77 12.36 -2.63
N SER A 194 9.10 12.76 -1.55
CA SER A 194 7.64 12.74 -1.47
C SER A 194 6.94 13.70 -2.43
N GLY A 195 7.67 14.70 -2.93
CA GLY A 195 7.20 15.71 -3.89
C GLY A 195 7.39 15.32 -5.35
N LEU A 196 8.05 14.21 -5.64
CA LEU A 196 8.22 13.73 -7.01
C LEU A 196 6.86 13.39 -7.66
N SER A 197 6.82 13.50 -8.97
CA SER A 197 5.67 13.09 -9.78
C SER A 197 6.15 12.42 -11.07
N SER A 198 5.26 11.67 -11.72
CA SER A 198 5.49 11.19 -13.08
C SER A 198 5.06 12.28 -14.06
N VAL A 199 5.95 12.75 -14.89
CA VAL A 199 5.64 13.70 -15.98
C VAL A 199 5.26 12.98 -17.28
N LEU A 200 5.66 11.72 -17.42
CA LEU A 200 5.19 10.82 -18.47
C LEU A 200 4.98 9.43 -17.88
N THR A 201 3.82 8.83 -18.13
CA THR A 201 3.54 7.43 -17.76
C THR A 201 3.19 6.62 -19.00
N ILE A 202 3.89 5.50 -19.15
CA ILE A 202 3.70 4.54 -20.24
C ILE A 202 3.25 3.22 -19.62
N LEU A 203 2.19 2.62 -20.16
CA LEU A 203 1.66 1.32 -19.74
C LEU A 203 1.57 0.40 -20.95
N GLY A 204 2.29 -0.70 -20.96
CA GLY A 204 2.34 -1.63 -22.08
C GLY A 204 2.77 -0.97 -23.39
N GLY A 205 3.70 -0.01 -23.32
CA GLY A 205 4.18 0.75 -24.47
C GLY A 205 3.26 1.87 -24.97
N LYS A 206 2.16 2.16 -24.25
CA LYS A 206 1.23 3.26 -24.59
C LYS A 206 1.33 4.37 -23.56
N ILE A 207 1.41 5.61 -24.02
CA ILE A 207 1.32 6.78 -23.14
C ILE A 207 -0.08 6.83 -22.55
N VAL A 208 -0.18 6.93 -21.22
CA VAL A 208 -1.42 7.02 -20.46
C VAL A 208 -1.51 8.30 -19.62
N HIS A 209 -0.41 9.04 -19.52
CA HIS A 209 -0.33 10.35 -18.89
C HIS A 209 0.87 11.12 -19.42
N GLY A 210 0.71 12.41 -19.68
CA GLY A 210 1.75 13.36 -20.03
C GLY A 210 1.48 14.72 -19.36
N SER A 211 2.51 15.34 -18.82
CA SER A 211 2.49 16.70 -18.27
C SER A 211 3.79 17.43 -18.57
N ASP A 212 3.86 18.71 -18.24
CA ASP A 212 5.02 19.55 -18.50
C ASP A 212 5.47 19.47 -19.97
N GLU A 213 6.69 19.05 -20.25
CA GLU A 213 7.21 18.87 -21.63
C GLU A 213 6.51 17.79 -22.45
N TYR A 214 5.73 16.90 -21.81
CA TYR A 214 4.96 15.82 -22.46
C TYR A 214 3.46 16.11 -22.51
N GLN A 215 3.03 17.35 -22.26
CA GLN A 215 1.61 17.73 -22.21
C GLN A 215 0.89 17.47 -23.54
N ASP A 216 1.58 17.63 -24.66
CA ASP A 216 1.01 17.39 -25.99
C ASP A 216 0.77 15.90 -26.28
N ASP A 217 1.42 15.02 -25.54
CA ASP A 217 1.26 13.56 -25.65
C ASP A 217 0.20 13.02 -24.69
N ASP A 218 -0.38 13.87 -23.81
CA ASP A 218 -1.37 13.43 -22.81
C ASP A 218 -2.66 12.95 -23.51
N PRO A 219 -3.07 11.69 -23.30
CA PRO A 219 -4.28 11.20 -23.94
C PRO A 219 -5.53 11.86 -23.36
N PRO A 220 -6.61 12.00 -24.15
CA PRO A 220 -7.85 12.54 -23.62
C PRO A 220 -8.37 11.67 -22.46
N LEU A 221 -8.82 12.34 -21.41
CA LEU A 221 -9.39 11.65 -20.25
C LEU A 221 -10.58 10.78 -20.67
N PRO A 222 -10.70 9.56 -20.11
CA PRO A 222 -11.86 8.74 -20.34
C PRO A 222 -13.13 9.45 -19.84
N PRO A 223 -14.31 9.14 -20.40
CA PRO A 223 -15.57 9.74 -19.95
C PRO A 223 -15.73 9.59 -18.43
N ALA A 224 -16.04 10.68 -17.73
CA ALA A 224 -16.20 10.72 -16.28
C ALA A 224 -17.26 9.75 -15.74
N MET A 225 -18.23 9.37 -16.58
CA MET A 225 -19.27 8.38 -16.29
C MET A 225 -19.43 7.41 -17.46
N PRO A 226 -18.66 6.31 -17.53
CA PRO A 226 -18.83 5.28 -18.52
C PRO A 226 -20.24 4.66 -18.48
N ASP A 227 -20.71 4.10 -19.58
CA ASP A 227 -22.07 3.58 -19.71
C ASP A 227 -22.41 2.48 -18.69
N TRP A 228 -21.42 1.71 -18.25
CA TRP A 228 -21.56 0.70 -17.21
C TRP A 228 -21.68 1.27 -15.78
N SER A 229 -21.38 2.57 -15.58
CA SER A 229 -21.39 3.16 -14.23
C SER A 229 -22.80 3.26 -13.67
N PRO A 230 -23.08 2.73 -12.47
CA PRO A 230 -24.38 2.86 -11.82
C PRO A 230 -24.76 4.31 -11.52
N VAL A 231 -23.79 5.22 -11.44
CA VAL A 231 -24.03 6.66 -11.22
C VAL A 231 -24.84 7.28 -12.38
N ARG A 232 -24.69 6.75 -13.59
CA ARG A 232 -25.41 7.22 -14.78
C ARG A 232 -26.91 6.96 -14.74
N SER A 233 -27.32 5.88 -14.09
CA SER A 233 -28.71 5.46 -13.97
C SER A 233 -29.38 5.91 -12.66
N ARG A 234 -28.65 6.58 -11.76
CA ARG A 234 -29.14 7.03 -10.46
C ARG A 234 -29.09 8.55 -10.37
N SER A 235 -30.25 9.18 -10.57
CA SER A 235 -30.40 10.65 -10.53
C SER A 235 -30.06 11.28 -9.16
N ASP A 236 -30.14 10.49 -8.10
CA ASP A 236 -29.80 10.90 -6.72
C ASP A 236 -28.30 11.20 -6.52
N PHE A 237 -27.42 10.73 -7.42
CA PHE A 237 -26.00 11.06 -7.43
C PHE A 237 -25.64 12.28 -8.30
N LEU A 238 -26.57 12.73 -9.14
CA LEU A 238 -26.38 13.89 -10.01
C LEU A 238 -26.72 15.17 -9.23
N VAL A 239 -25.70 15.85 -8.72
CA VAL A 239 -25.85 17.21 -8.18
C VAL A 239 -25.92 18.18 -9.34
N ARG A 240 -27.08 18.85 -9.54
CA ARG A 240 -27.20 19.90 -10.55
C ARG A 240 -26.28 21.07 -10.20
N PRO A 241 -25.64 21.73 -11.20
CA PRO A 241 -24.87 22.94 -10.94
C PRO A 241 -25.74 23.96 -10.22
N GLY A 242 -25.34 24.39 -9.02
CA GLY A 242 -26.09 25.35 -8.20
C GLY A 242 -26.88 24.78 -7.02
N GLU A 243 -27.12 23.49 -6.95
CA GLU A 243 -27.73 22.85 -5.79
C GLU A 243 -26.66 22.49 -4.75
N ARG A 244 -26.64 23.19 -3.61
CA ARG A 244 -25.88 22.72 -2.44
C ARG A 244 -26.57 21.48 -1.89
N ARG A 245 -25.94 20.33 -2.01
CA ARG A 245 -26.32 19.17 -1.21
C ARG A 245 -26.21 19.54 0.26
N GLN A 246 -27.32 19.49 0.97
CA GLN A 246 -27.26 19.38 2.42
C GLN A 246 -26.61 18.01 2.71
N THR A 247 -25.38 18.03 3.20
CA THR A 247 -24.61 16.83 3.54
C THR A 247 -25.14 16.13 4.81
N ALA A 248 -26.46 16.06 4.96
CA ALA A 248 -27.12 15.55 6.16
C ALA A 248 -27.18 14.02 6.27
N HIS A 249 -26.57 13.24 5.39
CA HIS A 249 -26.88 11.81 5.32
C HIS A 249 -25.76 10.81 5.51
N ALA A 250 -24.54 11.24 5.86
CA ALA A 250 -23.46 10.28 6.06
C ALA A 250 -23.52 9.53 7.40
N CYS A 251 -24.34 9.96 8.36
CA CYS A 251 -24.33 9.41 9.72
C CYS A 251 -25.71 8.98 10.25
N VAL A 252 -26.65 8.60 9.41
CA VAL A 252 -28.00 8.18 9.86
C VAL A 252 -27.97 6.89 10.71
N ALA A 253 -26.92 6.10 10.62
CA ALA A 253 -26.79 4.84 11.38
C ALA A 253 -26.47 5.03 12.87
N HIS A 254 -26.06 6.23 13.32
CA HIS A 254 -25.53 6.43 14.68
C HIS A 254 -26.32 7.40 15.56
N GLY A 255 -27.54 7.78 15.19
CA GLY A 255 -28.36 8.71 15.97
C GLY A 255 -27.80 10.15 16.02
N PRO A 256 -28.50 11.11 16.66
CA PRO A 256 -28.10 12.50 16.65
C PRO A 256 -26.98 12.81 17.67
N THR A 257 -25.82 12.20 17.53
CA THR A 257 -24.64 12.67 18.23
C THR A 257 -24.09 13.89 17.50
N ARG A 258 -24.10 15.03 18.17
CA ARG A 258 -23.41 16.25 17.69
C ARG A 258 -21.94 15.90 17.54
N HIS A 259 -21.48 15.82 16.30
CA HIS A 259 -20.04 15.76 16.01
C HIS A 259 -19.48 17.16 16.32
N SER A 260 -18.74 17.30 17.42
CA SER A 260 -17.97 18.50 17.66
C SER A 260 -16.82 18.51 16.66
N HIS A 261 -16.82 19.47 15.76
CA HIS A 261 -15.74 19.74 14.82
C HIS A 261 -14.61 20.55 15.49
N ASP A 262 -14.29 20.22 16.72
CA ASP A 262 -13.17 20.85 17.43
C ASP A 262 -11.88 20.29 16.84
N GLY A 263 -11.38 21.02 15.84
CA GLY A 263 -10.34 20.66 14.89
C GLY A 263 -8.95 20.41 15.46
N ALA A 264 -8.84 19.66 16.55
CA ALA A 264 -7.57 19.33 17.17
C ALA A 264 -6.94 18.00 16.70
N GLY A 265 -7.56 17.27 15.77
CA GLY A 265 -7.04 16.01 15.26
C GLY A 265 -7.06 15.90 13.74
N PHE A 266 -6.07 15.26 13.15
CA PHE A 266 -5.98 14.96 11.71
C PHE A 266 -7.29 14.38 11.16
N TRP A 267 -7.98 13.53 11.92
CA TRP A 267 -9.26 12.94 11.54
C TRP A 267 -10.44 13.89 11.61
N GLY A 268 -10.37 14.95 12.41
CA GLY A 268 -11.38 16.02 12.45
C GLY A 268 -11.51 16.78 11.13
N HIS A 269 -10.43 16.89 10.36
CA HIS A 269 -10.42 17.49 9.02
C HIS A 269 -11.09 16.60 7.96
N LEU A 270 -11.18 15.29 8.18
CA LEU A 270 -11.86 14.35 7.30
C LEU A 270 -13.35 14.17 7.65
N GLY A 271 -13.84 14.88 8.67
CA GLY A 271 -15.28 15.08 8.92
C GLY A 271 -16.01 13.93 9.60
N CYS A 272 -15.37 12.84 10.00
CA CYS A 272 -16.06 11.77 10.73
C CYS A 272 -15.10 10.85 11.50
N SER A 273 -15.31 10.71 12.81
CA SER A 273 -14.58 9.76 13.66
C SER A 273 -14.92 8.27 13.37
N CYS A 274 -15.94 8.00 12.59
CA CYS A 274 -16.35 6.64 12.23
C CYS A 274 -15.39 5.93 11.24
N TRP A 275 -14.38 6.62 10.74
CA TRP A 275 -13.34 6.06 9.86
C TRP A 275 -12.21 5.35 10.61
N ALA A 276 -12.27 5.29 11.93
CA ALA A 276 -11.21 4.76 12.79
C ALA A 276 -11.32 3.25 13.09
N PHE A 277 -12.15 2.50 12.34
CA PHE A 277 -12.32 1.04 12.53
C PHE A 277 -11.94 0.24 11.29
#